data_90a29241bfba78eed3ca2e531969e75d
#
_entry.id   90a29241bfba78eed3ca2e531969e75d
#
_cell.length_a   1.000
_cell.length_b   1.000
_cell.length_c   1.000
_cell.angle_alpha   90.00
_cell.angle_beta   90.00
_cell.angle_gamma   90.00
#
_symmetry.space_group_name_H-M   'P 1'
#
loop_
_entity.id
_entity.type
_entity.pdbx_description
1 polymer ?
#
loop_
_entity_poly.entity_id
_entity_poly.type
_entity_poly.pdbx_seq_one_letter_code
_entity_poly.pdbx_strand_id
1 'polypeptide(L)'
;FFYKFIKLALPGAKFIHCYRDPWDNAISLFKQNYSISVFFASSFFGIALEYANYEHLMKFWKEQDGPDAFLDVKYEDLVQNDTNYINKLWEYCGLQGRYSEEKRQKHFGYTASFQQVTKEIYKSSVKKADFSKFHQIFMSDLENQREYWKKLQ
;
A
#
# COMPACT_ATOMS: atom_id res chain seq x y z
N PHE A 1 -12.39 -2.74 -4.19
CA PHE A 1 -13.80 -2.99 -4.56
C PHE A 1 -14.03 -2.98 -6.07
N PHE A 2 -13.48 -2.07 -6.84
CA PHE A 2 -13.77 -1.90 -8.27
C PHE A 2 -12.90 -2.76 -9.22
N TYR A 3 -12.06 -3.64 -8.71
CA TYR A 3 -11.13 -4.44 -9.49
C TYR A 3 -11.78 -5.15 -10.71
N LYS A 4 -12.85 -5.92 -10.46
CA LYS A 4 -13.54 -6.66 -11.55
C LYS A 4 -14.17 -5.73 -12.59
N PHE A 5 -14.76 -4.60 -12.16
CA PHE A 5 -15.31 -3.62 -13.09
C PHE A 5 -14.22 -3.01 -13.98
N ILE A 6 -13.07 -2.67 -13.39
CA ILE A 6 -11.93 -2.15 -14.17
C ILE A 6 -11.43 -3.22 -15.15
N LYS A 7 -11.27 -4.47 -14.68
CA LYS A 7 -10.82 -5.58 -15.53
C LYS A 7 -11.78 -5.86 -16.70
N LEU A 8 -13.08 -5.76 -16.48
CA LEU A 8 -14.09 -5.91 -17.54
C LEU A 8 -14.09 -4.74 -18.51
N ALA A 9 -14.01 -3.51 -18.00
CA ALA A 9 -14.01 -2.31 -18.84
C ALA A 9 -12.71 -2.14 -19.63
N LEU A 10 -11.58 -2.60 -19.06
CA LEU A 10 -10.23 -2.49 -19.62
C LEU A 10 -9.52 -3.84 -19.56
N PRO A 11 -9.80 -4.76 -20.51
CA PRO A 11 -9.25 -6.13 -20.45
C PRO A 11 -7.72 -6.21 -20.47
N GLY A 12 -7.04 -5.17 -20.99
CA GLY A 12 -5.57 -5.06 -21.00
C GLY A 12 -4.99 -4.35 -19.77
N ALA A 13 -5.81 -3.95 -18.80
CA ALA A 13 -5.30 -3.27 -17.60
C ALA A 13 -4.39 -4.18 -16.77
N LYS A 14 -3.27 -3.64 -16.33
CA LYS A 14 -2.33 -4.28 -15.42
C LYS A 14 -2.53 -3.74 -14.02
N PHE A 15 -2.51 -4.62 -13.04
CA PHE A 15 -2.77 -4.26 -11.65
C PHE A 15 -1.52 -4.44 -10.81
N ILE A 16 -1.11 -3.37 -10.16
CA ILE A 16 0.01 -3.37 -9.23
C ILE A 16 -0.57 -3.25 -7.82
N HIS A 17 -0.23 -4.20 -6.97
CA HIS A 17 -0.60 -4.22 -5.58
C HIS A 17 0.56 -3.76 -4.72
N CYS A 18 0.54 -2.50 -4.29
CA CYS A 18 1.53 -1.94 -3.37
C CYS A 18 1.13 -2.24 -1.93
N TYR A 19 2.02 -2.88 -1.18
CA TYR A 19 1.81 -3.15 0.24
C TYR A 19 3.02 -2.74 1.08
N ARG A 20 2.80 -2.58 2.36
CA ARG A 20 3.79 -2.12 3.33
C ARG A 20 3.60 -2.84 4.64
N ASP A 21 4.64 -2.81 5.51
CA ASP A 21 4.51 -3.27 6.89
C ASP A 21 3.26 -2.68 7.57
N PRO A 22 2.40 -3.51 8.19
CA PRO A 22 1.13 -3.06 8.77
C PRO A 22 1.28 -1.97 9.82
N TRP A 23 2.31 -2.09 10.70
CA TRP A 23 2.53 -1.12 11.75
C TRP A 23 3.06 0.22 11.22
N ASP A 24 4.01 0.17 10.30
CA ASP A 24 4.51 1.37 9.64
C ASP A 24 3.41 2.11 8.86
N ASN A 25 2.51 1.34 8.22
CA ASN A 25 1.33 1.88 7.55
C ASN A 25 0.37 2.52 8.56
N ALA A 26 0.10 1.83 9.67
CA ALA A 26 -0.79 2.34 10.72
C ALA A 26 -0.29 3.66 11.32
N ILE A 27 1.00 3.76 11.64
CA ILE A 27 1.58 5.01 12.13
C ILE A 27 1.46 6.12 11.08
N SER A 28 1.70 5.81 9.83
CA SER A 28 1.59 6.79 8.73
C SER A 28 0.17 7.32 8.59
N LEU A 29 -0.82 6.45 8.61
CA LEU A 29 -2.24 6.79 8.56
C LEU A 29 -2.68 7.60 9.78
N PHE A 30 -2.34 7.15 10.98
CA PHE A 30 -2.72 7.81 12.24
C PHE A 30 -2.17 9.23 12.35
N LYS A 31 -0.97 9.48 11.81
CA LYS A 31 -0.36 10.82 11.79
C LYS A 31 -0.95 11.77 10.76
N GLN A 32 -1.64 11.25 9.76
CA GLN A 32 -2.30 12.07 8.76
C GLN A 32 -3.60 12.61 9.35
N ASN A 33 -3.76 13.94 9.32
CA ASN A 33 -5.02 14.54 9.70
C ASN A 33 -5.97 14.50 8.51
N TYR A 34 -6.60 13.33 8.32
CA TYR A 34 -7.57 13.17 7.24
C TYR A 34 -8.85 13.94 7.53
N SER A 35 -9.50 14.42 6.47
CA SER A 35 -10.86 14.93 6.53
C SER A 35 -11.83 13.81 6.96
N ILE A 36 -13.03 14.20 7.34
CA ILE A 36 -14.11 13.34 7.90
C ILE A 36 -14.37 12.04 7.15
N SER A 37 -13.98 11.92 5.88
CA SER A 37 -14.21 10.74 5.05
C SER A 37 -13.35 9.51 5.39
N VAL A 38 -12.37 9.60 6.28
CA VAL A 38 -11.46 8.51 6.61
C VAL A 38 -11.46 8.24 8.12
N PHE A 39 -12.65 7.96 8.65
CA PHE A 39 -12.85 7.76 10.09
C PHE A 39 -12.00 6.65 10.70
N PHE A 40 -11.75 5.57 9.98
CA PHE A 40 -10.95 4.46 10.48
C PHE A 40 -9.53 4.88 10.85
N ALA A 41 -8.97 5.91 10.20
CA ALA A 41 -7.62 6.42 10.49
C ALA A 41 -7.50 7.16 11.83
N SER A 42 -8.61 7.42 12.53
CA SER A 42 -8.64 8.10 13.83
C SER A 42 -8.26 7.20 15.01
N SER A 43 -8.17 5.89 14.82
CA SER A 43 -7.79 4.93 15.87
C SER A 43 -6.97 3.76 15.32
N PHE A 44 -6.08 3.21 16.13
CA PHE A 44 -5.32 2.01 15.75
C PHE A 44 -6.21 0.80 15.55
N PHE A 45 -7.30 0.66 16.30
CA PHE A 45 -8.29 -0.39 16.09
C PHE A 45 -8.98 -0.28 14.72
N GLY A 46 -9.44 0.93 14.36
CA GLY A 46 -10.06 1.17 13.04
C GLY A 46 -9.09 0.86 11.89
N ILE A 47 -7.81 1.25 12.04
CA ILE A 47 -6.78 0.94 11.05
C ILE A 47 -6.52 -0.56 10.97
N ALA A 48 -6.46 -1.28 12.09
CA ALA A 48 -6.27 -2.73 12.12
C ALA A 48 -7.42 -3.47 11.42
N LEU A 49 -8.68 -3.06 11.70
CA LEU A 49 -9.87 -3.61 11.05
C LEU A 49 -9.81 -3.41 9.52
N GLU A 50 -9.55 -2.19 9.08
CA GLU A 50 -9.51 -1.88 7.65
C GLU A 50 -8.34 -2.57 6.94
N TYR A 51 -7.20 -2.71 7.62
CA TYR A 51 -6.05 -3.43 7.09
C TYR A 51 -6.35 -4.92 6.90
N ALA A 52 -7.02 -5.56 7.87
CA ALA A 52 -7.46 -6.95 7.74
C ALA A 52 -8.49 -7.14 6.62
N ASN A 53 -9.45 -6.21 6.48
CA ASN A 53 -10.41 -6.20 5.39
C ASN A 53 -9.70 -6.12 4.02
N TYR A 54 -8.72 -5.24 3.92
CA TYR A 54 -7.92 -5.10 2.71
C TYR A 54 -7.14 -6.39 2.38
N GLU A 55 -6.46 -7.00 3.36
CA GLU A 55 -5.72 -8.27 3.15
C GLU A 55 -6.66 -9.38 2.69
N HIS A 56 -7.83 -9.49 3.33
CA HIS A 56 -8.85 -10.47 2.96
C HIS A 56 -9.35 -10.26 1.52
N LEU A 57 -9.63 -9.01 1.15
CA LEU A 57 -10.07 -8.67 -0.20
C LEU A 57 -9.01 -8.99 -1.26
N MET A 58 -7.73 -8.69 -0.98
CA MET A 58 -6.64 -9.01 -1.89
C MET A 58 -6.45 -10.53 -2.05
N LYS A 59 -6.55 -11.28 -0.94
CA LYS A 59 -6.53 -12.75 -0.98
C LYS A 59 -7.67 -13.28 -1.86
N PHE A 60 -8.90 -12.82 -1.64
CA PHE A 60 -10.07 -13.20 -2.43
C PHE A 60 -9.85 -12.99 -3.94
N TRP A 61 -9.36 -11.80 -4.35
CA TRP A 61 -9.15 -11.53 -5.77
C TRP A 61 -8.04 -12.38 -6.39
N LYS A 62 -6.99 -12.69 -5.64
CA LYS A 62 -5.91 -13.59 -6.09
C LYS A 62 -6.38 -15.02 -6.25
N GLU A 63 -7.27 -15.48 -5.38
CA GLU A 63 -7.88 -16.80 -5.47
C GLU A 63 -8.83 -16.91 -6.68
N GLN A 64 -9.56 -15.83 -6.97
CA GLN A 64 -10.49 -15.81 -8.11
C GLN A 64 -9.80 -15.72 -9.49
N ASP A 65 -8.74 -14.93 -9.60
CA ASP A 65 -8.14 -14.59 -10.89
C ASP A 65 -6.71 -15.14 -11.08
N GLY A 66 -6.20 -15.84 -10.09
CA GLY A 66 -4.86 -16.40 -10.06
C GLY A 66 -3.81 -15.48 -9.43
N PRO A 67 -2.67 -16.06 -9.03
CA PRO A 67 -1.60 -15.33 -8.35
C PRO A 67 -0.98 -14.21 -9.21
N ASP A 68 -1.01 -14.38 -10.53
CA ASP A 68 -0.45 -13.44 -11.51
C ASP A 68 -1.40 -12.29 -11.86
N ALA A 69 -2.60 -12.24 -11.27
CA ALA A 69 -3.57 -11.17 -11.51
C ALA A 69 -3.07 -9.80 -11.05
N PHE A 70 -2.14 -9.79 -10.10
CA PHE A 70 -1.53 -8.59 -9.53
C PHE A 70 -0.01 -8.74 -9.48
N LEU A 71 0.71 -7.67 -9.82
CA LEU A 71 2.12 -7.58 -9.48
C LEU A 71 2.25 -7.03 -8.05
N ASP A 72 2.73 -7.86 -7.14
CA ASP A 72 2.98 -7.46 -5.75
C ASP A 72 4.25 -6.62 -5.64
N VAL A 73 4.12 -5.45 -5.04
CA VAL A 73 5.20 -4.49 -4.84
C VAL A 73 5.29 -4.13 -3.36
N LYS A 74 6.34 -4.58 -2.72
CA LYS A 74 6.62 -4.19 -1.34
C LYS A 74 7.25 -2.80 -1.30
N TYR A 75 6.66 -1.90 -0.50
CA TYR A 75 7.13 -0.53 -0.38
C TYR A 75 8.60 -0.43 0.07
N GLU A 76 9.00 -1.29 1.02
CA GLU A 76 10.37 -1.30 1.55
C GLU A 76 11.40 -1.62 0.47
N ASP A 77 11.08 -2.53 -0.46
CA ASP A 77 11.96 -2.89 -1.57
C ASP A 77 12.03 -1.74 -2.61
N LEU A 78 10.89 -1.10 -2.85
CA LEU A 78 10.82 0.05 -3.76
C LEU A 78 11.68 1.22 -3.29
N VAL A 79 11.67 1.53 -1.98
CA VAL A 79 12.44 2.66 -1.42
C VAL A 79 13.92 2.38 -1.24
N GLN A 80 14.34 1.12 -1.37
CA GLN A 80 15.78 0.80 -1.44
C GLN A 80 16.41 1.32 -2.74
N ASN A 81 15.57 1.76 -3.68
CA ASN A 81 15.97 2.32 -4.98
C ASN A 81 16.80 1.34 -5.81
N ASP A 82 16.43 0.05 -5.75
CA ASP A 82 17.03 -0.96 -6.63
C ASP A 82 16.53 -0.72 -8.06
N THR A 83 17.42 -0.21 -8.89
CA THR A 83 17.15 0.04 -10.32
C THR A 83 16.63 -1.20 -11.03
N ASN A 84 17.07 -2.40 -10.65
CA ASN A 84 16.59 -3.66 -11.23
C ASN A 84 15.12 -3.92 -10.84
N TYR A 85 14.77 -3.61 -9.61
CA TYR A 85 13.39 -3.76 -9.13
C TYR A 85 12.45 -2.79 -9.85
N ILE A 86 12.85 -1.53 -9.98
CA ILE A 86 12.08 -0.51 -10.71
C ILE A 86 11.96 -0.87 -12.20
N ASN A 87 13.01 -1.38 -12.81
CA ASN A 87 12.97 -1.82 -14.21
C ASN A 87 12.00 -3.00 -14.43
N LYS A 88 11.86 -3.93 -13.49
CA LYS A 88 10.84 -4.98 -13.55
C LYS A 88 9.42 -4.41 -13.53
N LEU A 89 9.17 -3.39 -12.71
CA LEU A 89 7.89 -2.67 -12.72
C LEU A 89 7.64 -1.99 -14.06
N TRP A 90 8.68 -1.39 -14.62
CA TRP A 90 8.64 -0.72 -15.93
C TRP A 90 8.26 -1.69 -17.04
N GLU A 91 8.93 -2.84 -17.06
CA GLU A 91 8.68 -3.93 -18.00
C GLU A 91 7.26 -4.50 -17.83
N TYR A 92 6.85 -4.76 -16.59
CA TYR A 92 5.48 -5.22 -16.31
C TYR A 92 4.43 -4.24 -16.86
N CYS A 93 4.66 -2.93 -16.73
CA CYS A 93 3.77 -1.90 -17.29
C CYS A 93 3.81 -1.83 -18.82
N GLY A 94 4.74 -2.51 -19.48
CA GLY A 94 4.93 -2.43 -20.94
C GLY A 94 5.54 -1.11 -21.39
N LEU A 95 6.23 -0.39 -20.50
CA LEU A 95 6.88 0.88 -20.81
C LEU A 95 8.20 0.63 -21.53
N GLN A 96 8.46 1.42 -22.57
CA GLN A 96 9.72 1.35 -23.32
C GLN A 96 10.85 2.08 -22.59
N GLY A 97 12.08 1.55 -22.70
CA GLY A 97 13.26 2.11 -22.08
C GLY A 97 13.51 1.57 -20.68
N ARG A 98 14.35 2.30 -19.94
CA ARG A 98 14.69 1.96 -18.55
C ARG A 98 14.51 3.18 -17.66
N TYR A 99 14.16 2.92 -16.41
CA TYR A 99 14.11 3.96 -15.40
C TYR A 99 15.49 4.61 -15.23
N SER A 100 15.52 5.92 -15.13
CA SER A 100 16.70 6.72 -14.77
C SER A 100 16.24 7.80 -13.79
N GLU A 101 16.93 7.92 -12.67
CA GLU A 101 16.63 8.93 -11.66
C GLU A 101 16.83 10.35 -12.19
N GLU A 102 17.79 10.54 -13.10
CA GLU A 102 18.06 11.81 -13.76
C GLU A 102 16.86 12.30 -14.59
N LYS A 103 16.06 11.36 -15.13
CA LYS A 103 14.84 11.65 -15.91
C LYS A 103 13.59 11.80 -15.04
N ARG A 104 13.72 11.61 -13.74
CA ARG A 104 12.60 11.78 -12.81
C ARG A 104 12.14 13.23 -12.80
N GLN A 105 11.03 13.49 -13.47
CA GLN A 105 10.41 14.81 -13.41
C GLN A 105 9.75 15.00 -12.05
N LYS A 106 9.96 16.16 -11.44
CA LYS A 106 9.22 16.56 -10.24
C LYS A 106 7.79 16.87 -10.67
N HIS A 107 6.88 15.91 -10.47
CA HIS A 107 5.48 16.15 -10.72
C HIS A 107 4.87 16.93 -9.55
N PHE A 108 4.21 18.03 -9.86
CA PHE A 108 3.39 18.77 -8.91
C PHE A 108 1.99 18.18 -8.91
N GLY A 109 1.59 17.52 -7.83
CA GLY A 109 0.24 17.00 -7.64
C GLY A 109 -0.38 17.52 -6.34
N TYR A 110 -1.64 17.91 -6.37
CA TYR A 110 -2.39 18.26 -5.17
C TYR A 110 -2.85 16.98 -4.46
N THR A 111 -2.02 16.44 -3.58
CA THR A 111 -2.37 15.29 -2.74
C THR A 111 -2.14 15.62 -1.27
N ALA A 112 -2.79 14.90 -0.36
CA ALA A 112 -2.54 15.03 1.09
C ALA A 112 -1.06 14.81 1.46
N SER A 113 -0.32 14.11 0.59
CA SER A 113 1.11 13.82 0.73
C SER A 113 2.00 14.70 -0.14
N PHE A 114 1.52 15.87 -0.59
CA PHE A 114 2.25 16.76 -1.52
C PHE A 114 3.71 16.98 -1.11
N GLN A 115 3.96 17.27 0.18
CA GLN A 115 5.31 17.48 0.70
C GLN A 115 6.19 16.23 0.64
N GLN A 116 5.59 15.03 0.60
CA GLN A 116 6.32 13.77 0.53
C GLN A 116 6.64 13.40 -0.92
N VAL A 117 5.74 13.67 -1.85
CA VAL A 117 5.89 13.34 -3.27
C VAL A 117 6.97 14.19 -3.95
N THR A 118 7.19 15.41 -3.46
CA THR A 118 8.21 16.34 -4.00
C THR A 118 9.63 16.08 -3.47
N LYS A 119 9.78 15.25 -2.45
CA LYS A 119 11.09 14.89 -1.89
C LYS A 119 11.70 13.72 -2.66
N GLU A 120 13.03 13.62 -2.59
CA GLU A 120 13.72 12.41 -3.02
C GLU A 120 13.21 11.19 -2.25
N ILE A 121 13.34 10.02 -2.86
CA ILE A 121 12.99 8.75 -2.17
C ILE A 121 13.85 8.65 -0.92
N TYR A 122 13.23 8.67 0.26
CA TYR A 122 13.91 8.65 1.53
C TYR A 122 13.63 7.34 2.29
N LYS A 123 14.71 6.76 2.85
CA LYS A 123 14.66 5.46 3.53
C LYS A 123 14.00 5.50 4.91
N SER A 124 13.85 6.69 5.50
CA SER A 124 13.24 6.87 6.83
C SER A 124 11.93 7.66 6.73
N SER A 125 10.85 6.99 6.44
CA SER A 125 9.54 7.63 6.31
C SER A 125 8.89 8.02 7.62
N VAL A 126 9.47 7.65 8.77
CA VAL A 126 8.87 7.91 10.07
C VAL A 126 9.95 8.45 11.03
N LYS A 127 9.91 9.76 11.33
CA LYS A 127 10.42 10.21 12.63
C LYS A 127 9.54 9.49 13.64
N LYS A 128 10.12 8.53 14.37
CA LYS A 128 9.45 7.70 15.38
C LYS A 128 8.93 8.62 16.49
N ALA A 129 7.70 9.12 16.35
CA ALA A 129 6.98 9.45 17.56
C ALA A 129 6.83 8.14 18.30
N ASP A 130 7.07 8.12 19.60
CA ASP A 130 7.06 6.90 20.38
C ASP A 130 5.63 6.36 20.53
N PHE A 131 5.19 5.63 19.54
CA PHE A 131 3.94 4.88 19.55
C PHE A 131 4.15 3.41 19.95
N SER A 132 5.35 3.04 20.38
CA SER A 132 5.72 1.64 20.68
C SER A 132 4.76 0.97 21.67
N LYS A 133 4.23 1.72 22.64
CA LYS A 133 3.23 1.22 23.60
C LYS A 133 1.92 0.75 22.94
N PHE A 134 1.58 1.22 21.75
CA PHE A 134 0.38 0.82 21.01
C PHE A 134 0.64 -0.31 20.02
N HIS A 135 1.90 -0.65 19.77
CA HIS A 135 2.28 -1.67 18.80
C HIS A 135 1.64 -3.03 19.10
N GLN A 136 1.79 -3.50 20.34
CA GLN A 136 1.23 -4.82 20.74
C GLN A 136 -0.28 -4.85 20.65
N ILE A 137 -0.96 -3.76 21.04
CA ILE A 137 -2.41 -3.63 20.95
C ILE A 137 -2.84 -3.70 19.49
N PHE A 138 -2.21 -2.91 18.62
CA PHE A 138 -2.51 -2.92 17.19
C PHE A 138 -2.31 -4.30 16.56
N MET A 139 -1.19 -4.96 16.85
CA MET A 139 -0.91 -6.29 16.29
C MET A 139 -1.90 -7.35 16.80
N SER A 140 -2.33 -7.25 18.07
CA SER A 140 -3.37 -8.13 18.62
C SER A 140 -4.71 -7.89 17.95
N ASP A 141 -5.12 -6.64 17.77
CA ASP A 141 -6.36 -6.29 17.07
C ASP A 141 -6.35 -6.78 15.62
N LEU A 142 -5.24 -6.56 14.92
CA LEU A 142 -5.07 -7.01 13.55
C LEU A 142 -5.19 -8.53 13.44
N GLU A 143 -4.54 -9.30 14.32
CA GLU A 143 -4.61 -10.76 14.29
C GLU A 143 -6.01 -11.26 14.64
N ASN A 144 -6.71 -10.66 15.60
CA ASN A 144 -8.10 -10.99 15.92
C ASN A 144 -9.01 -10.78 14.69
N GLN A 145 -8.81 -9.72 13.91
CA GLN A 145 -9.59 -9.48 12.69
C GLN A 145 -9.24 -10.47 11.58
N ARG A 146 -7.97 -10.85 11.43
CA ARG A 146 -7.55 -11.91 10.51
C ARG A 146 -8.18 -13.25 10.85
N GLU A 147 -8.21 -13.62 12.13
CA GLU A 147 -8.88 -14.86 12.61
C GLU A 147 -10.39 -14.84 12.39
N TYR A 148 -11.04 -13.67 12.55
CA TYR A 148 -12.45 -13.51 12.21
C TYR A 148 -12.72 -13.85 10.75
N TRP A 149 -11.93 -13.31 9.83
CA TRP A 149 -12.08 -13.61 8.41
C TRP A 149 -11.78 -15.06 8.03
N LYS A 150 -10.83 -15.73 8.70
CA LYS A 150 -10.57 -17.17 8.50
C LYS A 150 -11.76 -18.05 8.88
N LYS A 151 -12.52 -17.64 9.89
CA LYS A 151 -13.71 -18.40 10.35
C LYS A 151 -14.93 -18.26 9.45
N LEU A 152 -14.93 -17.27 8.56
CA LEU A 152 -16.04 -17.03 7.62
C LEU A 152 -15.81 -17.68 6.23
N GLN A 153 -14.67 -18.30 6.01
CA GLN A 153 -14.33 -19.07 4.81
C GLN A 153 -14.70 -20.54 5.00
#